data_216940a2ae50e8723c563b43559888c4
#
_entry.id   216940a2ae50e8723c563b43559888c4
#
_cell.length_a   1.000
_cell.length_b   1.000
_cell.length_c   1.000
_cell.angle_alpha   90.00
_cell.angle_beta   90.00
_cell.angle_gamma   90.00
#
_symmetry.space_group_name_H-M   'P 1'
#
loop_
_entity.id
_entity.type
_entity.pdbx_description
1 polymer ?
#
loop_
_entity_poly.entity_id
_entity_poly.type
_entity_poly.pdbx_seq_one_letter_code
_entity_poly.pdbx_strand_id
1 'polypeptide(L)'
;MTEPRESVRLVFTEKPTSAAYFTVKAPDGTRVDHGWSGGEPKPLPSPVQELTLRDGNWEPQLYKIGFPAVIPVSHWPQTGVYTITYLSVASDGDKVTGEIRFDYQGKLTTAPAGWTAPTNQPDPGLGQTAPPQQPAATSGATAAAPAPAPESTTWPYWVLAGLVAALVLGGVLLHRRSTTR
;
A
#
# COMPACT_ATOMS: atom_id res chain seq x y z
N MET A 1 -17.92 9.17 -13.21
CA MET A 1 -17.53 8.81 -14.60
C MET A 1 -18.80 8.59 -15.40
N THR A 2 -18.95 9.22 -16.56
CA THR A 2 -20.20 9.27 -17.31
C THR A 2 -20.18 8.53 -18.66
N GLU A 3 -19.02 8.02 -19.07
CA GLU A 3 -18.84 7.27 -20.30
C GLU A 3 -18.19 5.92 -20.04
N PRO A 4 -18.61 4.85 -20.75
CA PRO A 4 -17.95 3.57 -20.66
C PRO A 4 -16.54 3.68 -21.25
N ARG A 5 -15.56 3.20 -20.51
CA ARG A 5 -14.17 3.15 -20.94
C ARG A 5 -13.74 1.68 -21.05
N GLU A 6 -12.89 1.39 -22.02
CA GLU A 6 -12.33 0.05 -22.21
C GLU A 6 -11.33 -0.33 -21.10
N SER A 7 -10.82 0.66 -20.38
CA SER A 7 -9.89 0.43 -19.25
C SER A 7 -9.96 1.56 -18.24
N VAL A 8 -9.62 1.23 -17.01
CA VAL A 8 -9.26 2.19 -15.94
C VAL A 8 -7.75 2.24 -15.80
N ARG A 9 -7.22 3.39 -15.33
CA ARG A 9 -5.78 3.59 -15.16
C ARG A 9 -5.51 4.06 -13.75
N LEU A 10 -4.58 3.40 -13.08
CA LEU A 10 -3.95 3.87 -11.87
C LEU A 10 -2.53 4.32 -12.19
N VAL A 11 -2.06 5.38 -11.55
CA VAL A 11 -0.70 5.90 -11.76
C VAL A 11 0.04 5.81 -10.45
N PHE A 12 1.19 5.15 -10.47
CA PHE A 12 2.06 4.93 -9.32
C PHE A 12 3.33 5.76 -9.44
N THR A 13 3.96 6.10 -8.34
CA THR A 13 5.27 6.75 -8.27
C THR A 13 6.40 5.78 -8.61
N GLU A 14 6.17 4.48 -8.45
CA GLU A 14 7.08 3.41 -8.84
C GLU A 14 6.38 2.42 -9.78
N LYS A 15 7.16 1.74 -10.62
CA LYS A 15 6.63 0.75 -11.57
C LYS A 15 6.11 -0.47 -10.80
N PRO A 16 4.80 -0.80 -10.91
CA PRO A 16 4.28 -2.02 -10.32
C PRO A 16 5.02 -3.26 -10.85
N THR A 17 5.26 -4.24 -9.99
CA THR A 17 5.90 -5.51 -10.38
C THR A 17 5.02 -6.27 -11.36
N SER A 18 5.60 -7.16 -12.17
CA SER A 18 4.84 -8.00 -13.09
C SER A 18 3.83 -8.94 -12.39
N ALA A 19 4.10 -9.28 -11.12
CA ALA A 19 3.23 -10.09 -10.28
C ALA A 19 2.11 -9.26 -9.62
N ALA A 20 2.08 -7.93 -9.76
CA ALA A 20 1.06 -7.09 -9.16
C ALA A 20 -0.35 -7.54 -9.56
N TYR A 21 -1.27 -7.41 -8.63
CA TYR A 21 -2.63 -7.88 -8.78
C TYR A 21 -3.62 -6.71 -8.70
N PHE A 22 -4.52 -6.64 -9.67
CA PHE A 22 -5.54 -5.61 -9.76
C PHE A 22 -6.91 -6.24 -9.98
N THR A 23 -7.95 -5.67 -9.38
CA THR A 23 -9.33 -6.04 -9.67
C THR A 23 -10.20 -4.80 -9.85
N VAL A 24 -11.23 -4.90 -10.68
CA VAL A 24 -12.32 -3.93 -10.76
C VAL A 24 -13.63 -4.66 -10.47
N LYS A 25 -14.34 -4.21 -9.44
CA LYS A 25 -15.63 -4.77 -9.05
C LYS A 25 -16.75 -3.78 -9.34
N ALA A 26 -17.83 -4.28 -9.92
CA ALA A 26 -19.09 -3.58 -10.08
C ALA A 26 -19.78 -3.38 -8.71
N PRO A 27 -20.86 -2.57 -8.62
CA PRO A 27 -21.58 -2.31 -7.37
C PRO A 27 -22.11 -3.57 -6.67
N ASP A 28 -22.45 -4.62 -7.41
CA ASP A 28 -22.87 -5.93 -6.88
C ASP A 28 -21.73 -6.83 -6.42
N GLY A 29 -20.47 -6.37 -6.53
CA GLY A 29 -19.26 -7.12 -6.18
C GLY A 29 -18.73 -8.02 -7.31
N THR A 30 -19.41 -8.13 -8.44
CA THR A 30 -18.94 -8.90 -9.60
C THR A 30 -17.69 -8.28 -10.20
N ARG A 31 -16.66 -9.08 -10.47
CA ARG A 31 -15.47 -8.62 -11.18
C ARG A 31 -15.76 -8.40 -12.64
N VAL A 32 -15.29 -7.27 -13.17
CA VAL A 32 -15.46 -6.86 -14.58
C VAL A 32 -14.12 -6.59 -15.27
N ASP A 33 -13.01 -6.78 -14.56
CA ASP A 33 -11.64 -6.62 -15.08
C ASP A 33 -11.24 -7.80 -15.98
N HIS A 34 -10.20 -7.56 -16.79
CA HIS A 34 -9.58 -8.58 -17.64
C HIS A 34 -8.05 -8.51 -17.55
N GLY A 35 -7.52 -8.81 -16.36
CA GLY A 35 -6.09 -8.69 -16.08
C GLY A 35 -5.62 -7.23 -16.00
N TRP A 36 -4.33 -7.00 -16.23
CA TRP A 36 -3.73 -5.66 -16.27
C TRP A 36 -2.43 -5.67 -17.10
N SER A 37 -1.99 -4.47 -17.51
CA SER A 37 -0.69 -4.27 -18.16
C SER A 37 -0.05 -2.96 -17.68
N GLY A 38 1.28 -2.87 -17.75
CA GLY A 38 1.98 -1.62 -17.58
C GLY A 38 1.73 -0.69 -18.77
N GLY A 39 1.44 0.58 -18.48
CA GLY A 39 1.41 1.62 -19.50
C GLY A 39 2.78 2.31 -19.67
N GLU A 40 2.90 3.15 -20.68
CA GLU A 40 4.08 3.97 -20.91
C GLU A 40 4.23 5.00 -19.76
N PRO A 41 5.41 5.11 -19.13
CA PRO A 41 5.67 6.13 -18.12
C PRO A 41 5.47 7.53 -18.65
N LYS A 42 4.86 8.40 -17.84
CA LYS A 42 4.57 9.79 -18.23
C LYS A 42 4.89 10.75 -17.09
N PRO A 43 5.25 12.01 -17.41
CA PRO A 43 5.36 13.03 -16.39
C PRO A 43 4.06 13.14 -15.58
N LEU A 44 4.21 13.27 -14.27
CA LEU A 44 3.09 13.55 -13.37
C LEU A 44 2.63 15.01 -13.57
N PRO A 45 1.33 15.31 -13.45
CA PRO A 45 0.82 16.68 -13.52
C PRO A 45 1.48 17.63 -12.50
N SER A 46 1.80 17.09 -11.33
CA SER A 46 2.63 17.71 -10.30
C SER A 46 3.53 16.64 -9.67
N PRO A 47 4.77 17.01 -9.31
CA PRO A 47 5.65 16.08 -8.60
C PRO A 47 5.03 15.61 -7.27
N VAL A 48 5.21 14.34 -6.94
CA VAL A 48 4.84 13.77 -5.64
C VAL A 48 6.09 13.73 -4.77
N GLN A 49 5.98 14.25 -3.55
CA GLN A 49 7.06 14.19 -2.57
C GLN A 49 6.71 13.17 -1.49
N GLU A 50 7.63 12.27 -1.23
CA GLU A 50 7.58 11.31 -0.13
C GLU A 50 8.81 11.49 0.76
N LEU A 51 8.69 11.16 2.04
CA LEU A 51 9.83 11.13 2.95
C LEU A 51 10.36 9.70 3.03
N THR A 52 11.63 9.52 2.70
CA THR A 52 12.32 8.24 2.75
C THR A 52 13.36 8.27 3.87
N LEU A 53 13.40 7.22 4.70
CA LEU A 53 14.41 7.09 5.75
C LEU A 53 15.71 6.57 5.14
N ARG A 54 16.77 7.40 5.15
CA ARG A 54 18.13 7.02 4.71
C ARG A 54 19.12 7.30 5.84
N ASP A 55 19.90 6.31 6.20
CA ASP A 55 20.94 6.42 7.23
C ASP A 55 20.44 7.08 8.54
N GLY A 56 19.17 6.80 8.92
CA GLY A 56 18.54 7.35 10.11
C GLY A 56 17.97 8.77 9.95
N ASN A 57 18.06 9.38 8.78
CA ASN A 57 17.52 10.70 8.49
C ASN A 57 16.35 10.61 7.50
N TRP A 58 15.31 11.43 7.73
CA TRP A 58 14.21 11.57 6.80
C TRP A 58 14.59 12.53 5.67
N GLU A 59 14.66 12.01 4.44
CA GLU A 59 15.00 12.77 3.25
C GLU A 59 13.81 12.86 2.30
N PRO A 60 13.57 14.03 1.68
CA PRO A 60 12.51 14.16 0.69
C PRO A 60 12.93 13.49 -0.63
N GLN A 61 12.15 12.52 -1.07
CA GLN A 61 12.23 11.92 -2.41
C GLN A 61 11.18 12.57 -3.32
N LEU A 62 11.58 13.04 -4.48
CA LEU A 62 10.70 13.72 -5.43
C LEU A 62 10.46 12.86 -6.67
N TYR A 63 9.22 12.41 -6.86
CA TYR A 63 8.80 11.64 -8.03
C TYR A 63 8.17 12.56 -9.07
N LYS A 64 8.72 12.57 -10.28
CA LYS A 64 8.25 13.40 -11.41
C LYS A 64 7.63 12.57 -12.52
N ILE A 65 7.86 11.26 -12.53
CA ILE A 65 7.36 10.30 -13.51
C ILE A 65 6.35 9.40 -12.85
N GLY A 66 5.23 9.18 -13.52
CA GLY A 66 4.22 8.21 -13.10
C GLY A 66 4.24 6.97 -13.99
N PHE A 67 4.00 5.82 -13.38
CA PHE A 67 3.95 4.51 -14.01
C PHE A 67 2.50 4.02 -14.04
N PRO A 68 1.82 4.06 -15.21
CA PRO A 68 0.44 3.64 -15.30
C PRO A 68 0.30 2.12 -15.18
N ALA A 69 -0.65 1.65 -14.36
CA ALA A 69 -1.25 0.33 -14.47
C ALA A 69 -2.57 0.48 -15.25
N VAL A 70 -2.69 -0.22 -16.36
CA VAL A 70 -3.87 -0.21 -17.22
C VAL A 70 -4.66 -1.49 -16.98
N ILE A 71 -5.90 -1.36 -16.49
CA ILE A 71 -6.75 -2.48 -16.14
C ILE A 71 -7.94 -2.45 -17.13
N PRO A 72 -7.99 -3.36 -18.13
CA PRO A 72 -9.11 -3.48 -19.04
C PRO A 72 -10.40 -3.82 -18.28
N VAL A 73 -11.51 -3.18 -18.67
CA VAL A 73 -12.86 -3.43 -18.16
C VAL A 73 -13.70 -4.01 -19.29
N SER A 74 -14.22 -5.21 -19.09
CA SER A 74 -14.95 -5.94 -20.12
C SER A 74 -16.31 -5.32 -20.44
N HIS A 75 -17.00 -4.80 -19.43
CA HIS A 75 -18.33 -4.20 -19.56
C HIS A 75 -18.71 -3.41 -18.31
N TRP A 76 -19.78 -2.63 -18.44
CA TRP A 76 -20.32 -1.77 -17.37
C TRP A 76 -21.78 -2.17 -17.10
N PRO A 77 -22.02 -3.21 -16.25
CA PRO A 77 -23.37 -3.79 -16.10
C PRO A 77 -24.32 -2.91 -15.31
N GLN A 78 -23.83 -2.01 -14.47
CA GLN A 78 -24.63 -1.23 -13.53
C GLN A 78 -24.09 0.19 -13.40
N THR A 79 -24.94 1.14 -13.03
CA THR A 79 -24.53 2.42 -12.47
C THR A 79 -24.26 2.28 -10.98
N GLY A 80 -23.41 3.14 -10.41
CA GLY A 80 -23.08 3.16 -8.98
C GLY A 80 -21.58 3.06 -8.71
N VAL A 81 -21.24 2.71 -7.48
CA VAL A 81 -19.86 2.74 -6.99
C VAL A 81 -19.10 1.48 -7.41
N TYR A 82 -18.11 1.67 -8.26
CA TYR A 82 -17.13 0.65 -8.62
C TYR A 82 -15.92 0.74 -7.69
N THR A 83 -15.34 -0.41 -7.42
CA THR A 83 -14.19 -0.53 -6.52
C THR A 83 -13.01 -1.13 -7.28
N ILE A 84 -11.88 -0.43 -7.32
CA ILE A 84 -10.61 -0.95 -7.80
C ILE A 84 -9.78 -1.33 -6.57
N THR A 85 -9.30 -2.57 -6.49
CA THR A 85 -8.31 -2.97 -5.50
C THR A 85 -6.99 -3.28 -6.17
N TYR A 86 -5.88 -3.01 -5.48
CA TYR A 86 -4.56 -3.34 -5.98
C TYR A 86 -3.66 -3.88 -4.87
N LEU A 87 -2.74 -4.74 -5.30
CA LEU A 87 -1.66 -5.30 -4.51
C LEU A 87 -0.41 -5.34 -5.40
N SER A 88 0.65 -4.71 -4.96
CA SER A 88 1.97 -4.70 -5.61
C SER A 88 3.06 -4.77 -4.55
N VAL A 89 4.30 -4.75 -4.98
CA VAL A 89 5.48 -4.63 -4.13
C VAL A 89 6.31 -3.47 -4.66
N ALA A 90 6.75 -2.60 -3.78
CA ALA A 90 7.66 -1.49 -4.09
C ALA A 90 9.09 -1.99 -4.31
N SER A 91 9.97 -1.12 -4.78
CA SER A 91 11.36 -1.47 -5.10
C SER A 91 12.19 -1.90 -3.88
N ASP A 92 11.80 -1.47 -2.68
CA ASP A 92 12.40 -1.85 -1.39
C ASP A 92 11.83 -3.16 -0.81
N GLY A 93 10.85 -3.76 -1.50
CA GLY A 93 10.19 -5.01 -1.09
C GLY A 93 8.92 -4.80 -0.26
N ASP A 94 8.57 -3.57 0.04
CA ASP A 94 7.37 -3.29 0.82
C ASP A 94 6.08 -3.54 0.04
N LYS A 95 5.09 -4.08 0.75
CA LYS A 95 3.78 -4.37 0.21
C LYS A 95 2.98 -3.08 0.01
N VAL A 96 2.58 -2.81 -1.22
CA VAL A 96 1.74 -1.67 -1.60
C VAL A 96 0.33 -2.15 -1.91
N THR A 97 -0.63 -1.79 -1.06
CA THR A 97 -2.05 -2.16 -1.24
C THR A 97 -2.94 -0.94 -1.16
N GLY A 98 -4.07 -1.01 -1.82
CA GLY A 98 -5.08 0.03 -1.66
C GLY A 98 -6.37 -0.27 -2.39
N GLU A 99 -7.33 0.61 -2.14
CA GLU A 99 -8.65 0.58 -2.73
C GLU A 99 -9.02 1.99 -3.22
N ILE A 100 -9.55 2.07 -4.45
CA ILE A 100 -10.06 3.30 -5.04
C ILE A 100 -11.50 3.06 -5.44
N ARG A 101 -12.38 3.98 -5.07
CA ARG A 101 -13.79 3.95 -5.43
C ARG A 101 -14.11 5.11 -6.37
N PHE A 102 -14.95 4.83 -7.35
CA PHE A 102 -15.50 5.87 -8.24
C PHE A 102 -16.94 5.57 -8.58
N ASP A 103 -17.74 6.60 -8.72
CA ASP A 103 -19.13 6.50 -9.14
C ASP A 103 -19.23 6.50 -10.68
N TYR A 104 -19.86 5.47 -11.23
CA TYR A 104 -20.17 5.33 -12.65
C TYR A 104 -21.64 5.63 -12.91
N GLN A 105 -21.91 6.62 -13.73
CA GLN A 105 -23.24 7.07 -14.13
C GLN A 105 -23.42 7.07 -15.66
N GLY A 106 -22.60 6.27 -16.35
CA GLY A 106 -22.57 6.22 -17.80
C GLY A 106 -23.54 5.20 -18.38
N LYS A 107 -23.45 5.01 -19.70
CA LYS A 107 -24.24 4.03 -20.44
C LYS A 107 -23.84 2.61 -20.05
N LEU A 108 -24.83 1.78 -19.72
CA LEU A 108 -24.60 0.36 -19.43
C LEU A 108 -24.17 -0.40 -20.69
N THR A 109 -23.29 -1.37 -20.51
CA THR A 109 -22.83 -2.26 -21.57
C THR A 109 -22.96 -3.71 -21.13
N THR A 110 -23.19 -4.60 -22.07
CA THR A 110 -23.30 -6.04 -21.82
C THR A 110 -21.94 -6.72 -21.87
N ALA A 111 -21.81 -7.81 -21.14
CA ALA A 111 -20.61 -8.65 -21.22
C ALA A 111 -20.41 -9.18 -22.65
N PRO A 112 -19.16 -9.26 -23.15
CA PRO A 112 -18.85 -9.91 -24.40
C PRO A 112 -19.31 -11.38 -24.39
N ALA A 113 -19.64 -11.91 -25.58
CA ALA A 113 -20.03 -13.32 -25.71
C ALA A 113 -18.93 -14.25 -25.15
N GLY A 114 -19.32 -15.21 -24.31
CA GLY A 114 -18.39 -16.15 -23.68
C GLY A 114 -17.55 -15.57 -22.55
N TRP A 115 -17.78 -14.32 -22.16
CA TRP A 115 -17.06 -13.75 -21.00
C TRP A 115 -17.50 -14.39 -19.68
N THR A 116 -16.53 -14.65 -18.82
CA THR A 116 -16.75 -15.10 -17.45
C THR A 116 -15.95 -14.24 -16.49
N ALA A 117 -16.52 -13.92 -15.33
CA ALA A 117 -15.82 -13.13 -14.32
C ALA A 117 -14.54 -13.83 -13.87
N PRO A 118 -13.40 -13.12 -13.80
CA PRO A 118 -12.15 -13.70 -13.34
C PRO A 118 -12.25 -14.21 -11.89
N THR A 119 -11.68 -15.39 -11.64
CA THR A 119 -11.65 -16.03 -10.31
C THR A 119 -10.23 -16.12 -9.73
N ASN A 120 -9.22 -15.65 -10.50
CA ASN A 120 -7.83 -15.66 -10.05
C ASN A 120 -7.64 -14.83 -8.79
N GLN A 121 -6.72 -15.26 -7.96
CA GLN A 121 -6.31 -14.61 -6.72
C GLN A 121 -4.90 -14.05 -6.87
N PRO A 122 -4.48 -13.11 -6.01
CA PRO A 122 -3.09 -12.66 -5.99
C PRO A 122 -2.15 -13.83 -5.68
N ASP A 123 -0.93 -13.75 -6.19
CA ASP A 123 0.12 -14.71 -5.83
C ASP A 123 0.33 -14.68 -4.31
N PRO A 124 0.27 -15.84 -3.62
CA PRO A 124 0.51 -15.93 -2.17
C PRO A 124 1.89 -15.39 -1.75
N GLY A 125 2.87 -15.45 -2.64
CA GLY A 125 4.22 -14.90 -2.42
C GLY A 125 4.29 -13.37 -2.58
N LEU A 126 3.27 -12.74 -3.16
CA LEU A 126 3.28 -11.31 -3.39
C LEU A 126 3.16 -10.54 -2.07
N GLY A 127 4.21 -9.82 -1.72
CA GLY A 127 4.26 -9.05 -0.48
C GLY A 127 4.56 -9.90 0.77
N GLN A 128 5.08 -11.11 0.61
CA GLN A 128 5.84 -11.75 1.67
C GLN A 128 7.21 -11.07 1.68
N THR A 129 7.46 -10.26 2.69
CA THR A 129 8.79 -9.72 2.95
C THR A 129 9.71 -10.93 3.15
N ALA A 130 10.71 -11.10 2.26
CA ALA A 130 11.76 -12.10 2.52
C ALA A 130 12.30 -11.78 3.92
N PRO A 131 12.49 -12.78 4.81
CA PRO A 131 13.12 -12.54 6.10
C PRO A 131 14.42 -11.75 5.82
N PRO A 132 14.78 -10.75 6.64
CA PRO A 132 16.03 -10.04 6.47
C PRO A 132 17.12 -11.08 6.24
N GLN A 133 17.78 -11.05 5.08
CA GLN A 133 18.91 -11.93 4.84
C GLN A 133 19.96 -11.53 5.87
N GLN A 134 20.00 -12.30 6.93
CA GLN A 134 21.09 -12.23 7.90
C GLN A 134 22.38 -12.36 7.10
N PRO A 135 23.30 -11.40 7.15
CA PRO A 135 24.57 -11.52 6.42
C PRO A 135 25.13 -12.90 6.68
N ALA A 136 25.42 -13.63 5.60
CA ALA A 136 26.00 -14.96 5.69
C ALA A 136 27.23 -14.87 6.60
N ALA A 137 27.14 -15.46 7.80
CA ALA A 137 28.25 -15.53 8.71
C ALA A 137 29.35 -16.30 7.98
N THR A 138 30.38 -15.57 7.57
CA THR A 138 31.63 -16.17 7.06
C THR A 138 32.14 -17.06 8.18
N SER A 139 32.05 -18.36 7.96
CA SER A 139 32.61 -19.39 8.85
C SER A 139 34.13 -19.26 8.85
N GLY A 140 34.63 -18.44 9.75
CA GLY A 140 36.05 -18.36 10.13
C GLY A 140 36.18 -18.79 11.58
N ALA A 141 36.79 -19.94 11.77
CA ALA A 141 36.99 -20.62 13.03
C ALA A 141 37.67 -19.74 14.08
N THR A 142 37.26 -19.89 15.34
CA THR A 142 38.10 -20.25 16.47
C THR A 142 37.28 -20.18 17.75
N ALA A 143 37.17 -21.31 18.43
CA ALA A 143 36.50 -21.43 19.70
C ALA A 143 37.23 -20.57 20.76
N ALA A 144 36.51 -19.63 21.37
CA ALA A 144 36.87 -19.01 22.63
C ALA A 144 35.74 -19.23 23.64
N ALA A 145 36.10 -19.58 24.86
CA ALA A 145 35.24 -20.01 25.97
C ALA A 145 34.13 -19.00 26.32
N PRO A 146 32.99 -19.46 26.89
CA PRO A 146 31.85 -18.61 27.16
C PRO A 146 32.13 -17.67 28.33
N ALA A 147 31.94 -16.37 28.11
CA ALA A 147 31.86 -15.36 29.20
C ALA A 147 30.48 -15.44 29.90
N PRO A 148 30.39 -15.12 31.20
CA PRO A 148 29.15 -15.22 31.95
C PRO A 148 28.11 -14.19 31.44
N ALA A 149 26.84 -14.64 31.39
CA ALA A 149 25.71 -13.86 30.95
C ALA A 149 25.48 -12.62 31.83
N PRO A 150 25.12 -11.46 31.26
CA PRO A 150 24.67 -10.33 32.04
C PRO A 150 23.27 -10.61 32.62
N GLU A 151 23.09 -10.32 33.91
CA GLU A 151 21.82 -10.43 34.60
C GLU A 151 20.77 -9.50 33.97
N SER A 152 19.62 -10.05 33.66
CA SER A 152 18.45 -9.32 33.11
C SER A 152 17.88 -8.44 34.23
N THR A 153 18.13 -7.14 34.18
CA THR A 153 17.41 -6.16 35.00
C THR A 153 15.99 -5.99 34.44
N THR A 154 15.02 -6.68 35.00
CA THR A 154 13.62 -6.49 34.76
C THR A 154 13.17 -5.15 35.33
N TRP A 155 13.04 -4.13 34.50
CA TRP A 155 12.38 -2.88 34.91
C TRP A 155 10.85 -3.08 34.90
N PRO A 156 10.19 -2.73 36.03
CA PRO A 156 8.74 -2.95 36.11
C PRO A 156 7.97 -1.97 35.24
N TYR A 157 7.12 -2.52 34.38
CA TYR A 157 6.31 -1.82 33.35
C TYR A 157 5.37 -0.73 33.89
N TRP A 158 5.16 -0.63 35.20
CA TRP A 158 4.29 0.40 35.79
C TRP A 158 4.92 1.81 35.81
N VAL A 159 6.23 1.94 35.58
CA VAL A 159 6.91 3.26 35.48
C VAL A 159 6.51 3.98 34.17
N LEU A 160 6.18 3.25 33.08
CA LEU A 160 5.73 3.84 31.83
C LEU A 160 4.25 4.31 31.86
N ALA A 161 3.41 3.70 32.70
CA ALA A 161 2.00 4.08 32.81
C ALA A 161 1.79 5.46 33.48
N GLY A 162 2.72 5.89 34.34
CA GLY A 162 2.62 7.19 35.03
C GLY A 162 2.89 8.40 34.12
N LEU A 163 3.72 8.24 33.10
CA LEU A 163 4.12 9.35 32.23
C LEU A 163 3.04 9.70 31.18
N VAL A 164 2.25 8.73 30.74
CA VAL A 164 1.12 8.96 29.80
C VAL A 164 -0.05 9.67 30.51
N ALA A 165 -0.32 9.36 31.78
CA ALA A 165 -1.39 10.01 32.55
C ALA A 165 -1.13 11.50 32.81
N ALA A 166 0.14 11.90 32.98
CA ALA A 166 0.52 13.30 33.21
C ALA A 166 0.35 14.18 31.97
N LEU A 167 0.56 13.62 30.77
CA LEU A 167 0.38 14.35 29.49
C LEU A 167 -1.10 14.58 29.15
N VAL A 168 -1.98 13.63 29.46
CA VAL A 168 -3.42 13.76 29.19
C VAL A 168 -4.07 14.78 30.13
N LEU A 169 -3.70 14.81 31.41
CA LEU A 169 -4.20 15.78 32.40
C LEU A 169 -3.70 17.20 32.13
N GLY A 170 -2.44 17.35 31.67
CA GLY A 170 -1.87 18.65 31.29
C GLY A 170 -2.56 19.27 30.08
N GLY A 171 -2.93 18.48 29.07
CA GLY A 171 -3.62 18.93 27.86
C GLY A 171 -5.04 19.43 28.12
N VAL A 172 -5.78 18.78 29.03
CA VAL A 172 -7.16 19.16 29.37
C VAL A 172 -7.20 20.46 30.17
N LEU A 173 -6.21 20.71 31.05
CA LEU A 173 -6.14 21.95 31.83
C LEU A 173 -5.76 23.17 30.99
N LEU A 174 -4.90 23.02 29.98
CA LEU A 174 -4.55 24.09 29.05
C LEU A 174 -5.70 24.43 28.10
N HIS A 175 -6.46 23.44 27.63
CA HIS A 175 -7.62 23.68 26.76
C HIS A 175 -8.78 24.40 27.46
N ARG A 176 -9.00 24.15 28.76
CA ARG A 176 -10.03 24.87 29.55
C ARG A 176 -9.70 26.33 29.86
N ARG A 177 -8.43 26.74 29.80
CA ARG A 177 -8.02 28.14 30.03
C ARG A 177 -8.12 29.03 28.79
N SER A 178 -8.22 28.47 27.60
CA SER A 178 -8.33 29.26 26.34
C SER A 178 -9.77 29.56 25.91
N THR A 179 -10.79 29.05 26.62
CA THR A 179 -12.22 29.29 26.27
C THR A 179 -12.93 30.29 27.19
N THR A 180 -12.18 31.00 28.07
CA THR A 180 -12.75 32.08 28.92
C THR A 180 -11.99 33.39 28.71
N ARG A 181 -12.12 33.95 27.47
CA ARG A 181 -11.88 35.35 27.17
C ARG A 181 -12.72 35.78 25.98
#